data_146ceb5eebab85b9b6aab7b128b351f7
#
_entry.id   146ceb5eebab85b9b6aab7b128b351f7
#
_cell.length_a   1.000
_cell.length_b   1.000
_cell.length_c   1.000
_cell.angle_alpha   90.00
_cell.angle_beta   90.00
_cell.angle_gamma   90.00
#
_symmetry.space_group_name_H-M   'P 1'
#
loop_
_entity.id
_entity.type
_entity.pdbx_description
1 polymer ?
#
loop_
_entity_poly.entity_id
_entity_poly.type
_entity_poly.pdbx_seq_one_letter_code
_entity_poly.pdbx_strand_id
1 'polypeptide(L)'
;MRRWRWIALLVAALAAAGAIALWTRRPQRGFVTVPVAAGDVVRSVVATGTVNPVVTVQVGTYVSGPIQSISCDYNTEVKAGQLCAKIDPRPYQETLDQAKANLATARAQLEKDRASLAYAKINYERDRGLRKTGVVSQDTLDSDKSAYDQAVAQVGVDEATIDQRKAALDAAQVNLDYTDIVSPVNGTVVSRNVDVGQTVAASFQTPTLFLIAKDLAKMQVDTNVSESDVGAIRVGQKARFTVEAYPHKTFEGQVVQVRRAPITVQNVVTYDVVIGVENPELLLFPGMTANARLIVAERTGVPTLPMQALRFDPGGAAAAKEASASQPPQGHRVWALRDGRPVAIPVELGIDDGTRVEILGGSPALGDAVIVDETGPGKTRGGEQQARSPFRF
;
A
#
# COMPACT_ATOMS: atom_id res chain seq x y z
N MET A 1 35.16 -12.38 -93.54
CA MET A 1 34.63 -11.33 -92.66
C MET A 1 33.12 -11.48 -92.36
N ARG A 2 32.30 -12.20 -93.08
CA ARG A 2 30.84 -12.29 -92.92
C ARG A 2 30.37 -13.25 -91.76
N ARG A 3 31.13 -14.27 -91.37
CA ARG A 3 30.83 -15.25 -90.34
C ARG A 3 30.99 -14.67 -88.91
N TRP A 4 31.89 -13.74 -88.69
CA TRP A 4 32.10 -13.12 -87.36
C TRP A 4 31.01 -12.19 -86.98
N ARG A 5 30.32 -11.56 -87.91
CA ARG A 5 29.16 -10.69 -87.70
C ARG A 5 27.95 -11.48 -87.11
N TRP A 6 27.75 -12.71 -87.63
CA TRP A 6 26.68 -13.58 -87.13
C TRP A 6 26.90 -14.11 -85.71
N ILE A 7 28.18 -14.39 -85.39
CA ILE A 7 28.57 -14.83 -84.04
C ILE A 7 28.36 -13.65 -83.04
N ALA A 8 28.72 -12.44 -83.41
CA ALA A 8 28.50 -11.25 -82.55
C ALA A 8 27.08 -10.99 -82.29
N LEU A 9 26.19 -11.16 -83.29
CA LEU A 9 24.72 -11.02 -83.10
C LEU A 9 24.12 -12.09 -82.22
N LEU A 10 24.61 -13.33 -82.31
CA LEU A 10 24.16 -14.43 -81.45
C LEU A 10 24.58 -14.24 -79.98
N VAL A 11 25.79 -13.76 -79.73
CA VAL A 11 26.26 -13.40 -78.39
C VAL A 11 25.46 -12.21 -77.81
N ALA A 12 25.18 -11.19 -78.62
CA ALA A 12 24.37 -10.06 -78.20
C ALA A 12 22.92 -10.48 -77.88
N ALA A 13 22.31 -11.37 -78.69
CA ALA A 13 20.99 -11.93 -78.43
C ALA A 13 20.94 -12.79 -77.15
N LEU A 14 21.97 -13.60 -76.89
CA LEU A 14 22.11 -14.39 -75.65
C LEU A 14 22.32 -13.48 -74.42
N ALA A 15 23.12 -12.44 -74.55
CA ALA A 15 23.31 -11.45 -73.50
C ALA A 15 22.03 -10.67 -73.21
N ALA A 16 21.28 -10.30 -74.24
CA ALA A 16 19.97 -9.64 -74.06
C ALA A 16 18.94 -10.59 -73.42
N ALA A 17 18.90 -11.87 -73.85
CA ALA A 17 18.01 -12.87 -73.26
C ALA A 17 18.40 -13.16 -71.78
N GLY A 18 19.69 -13.21 -71.47
CA GLY A 18 20.22 -13.33 -70.09
C GLY A 18 19.86 -12.12 -69.24
N ALA A 19 20.00 -10.91 -69.79
CA ALA A 19 19.63 -9.68 -69.08
C ALA A 19 18.12 -9.60 -68.82
N ILE A 20 17.28 -10.02 -69.80
CA ILE A 20 15.81 -10.10 -69.66
C ILE A 20 15.44 -11.18 -68.61
N ALA A 21 16.08 -12.35 -68.63
CA ALA A 21 15.85 -13.42 -67.63
C ALA A 21 16.27 -13.01 -66.22
N LEU A 22 17.36 -12.25 -66.06
CA LEU A 22 17.80 -11.67 -64.80
C LEU A 22 16.84 -10.54 -64.33
N TRP A 23 16.29 -9.76 -65.28
CA TRP A 23 15.36 -8.69 -64.98
C TRP A 23 13.97 -9.21 -64.61
N THR A 24 13.52 -10.32 -65.14
CA THR A 24 12.25 -11.00 -64.77
C THR A 24 12.38 -11.81 -63.49
N ARG A 25 13.57 -12.16 -63.02
CA ARG A 25 13.85 -12.80 -61.74
C ARG A 25 13.93 -11.75 -60.59
N ARG A 26 13.08 -10.71 -60.58
CA ARG A 26 12.94 -9.90 -59.37
C ARG A 26 12.38 -10.80 -58.28
N PRO A 27 13.05 -10.97 -57.15
CA PRO A 27 12.50 -11.77 -56.07
C PRO A 27 11.14 -11.21 -55.69
N GLN A 28 10.12 -12.04 -55.80
CA GLN A 28 8.79 -11.68 -55.30
C GLN A 28 8.95 -11.44 -53.80
N ARG A 29 8.70 -10.20 -53.39
CA ARG A 29 8.64 -9.86 -51.95
C ARG A 29 7.43 -10.61 -51.38
N GLY A 30 7.72 -11.58 -50.52
CA GLY A 30 6.67 -12.26 -49.77
C GLY A 30 6.25 -11.39 -48.58
N PHE A 31 4.96 -11.33 -48.30
CA PHE A 31 4.40 -10.63 -47.15
C PHE A 31 3.90 -11.65 -46.14
N VAL A 32 4.24 -11.45 -44.88
CA VAL A 32 3.63 -12.21 -43.76
C VAL A 32 2.35 -11.47 -43.38
N THR A 33 1.23 -12.15 -43.46
CA THR A 33 -0.07 -11.56 -43.17
C THR A 33 -0.71 -12.25 -41.98
N VAL A 34 -1.47 -11.50 -41.19
CA VAL A 34 -2.31 -11.96 -40.08
C VAL A 34 -3.73 -11.48 -40.35
N PRO A 35 -4.75 -12.36 -40.26
CA PRO A 35 -6.13 -11.94 -40.46
C PRO A 35 -6.60 -11.07 -39.28
N VAL A 36 -7.42 -10.07 -39.58
CA VAL A 36 -8.19 -9.36 -38.55
C VAL A 36 -9.15 -10.34 -37.92
N ALA A 37 -9.01 -10.58 -36.61
CA ALA A 37 -9.84 -11.53 -35.87
C ALA A 37 -10.55 -10.82 -34.71
N ALA A 38 -11.76 -11.30 -34.40
CA ALA A 38 -12.40 -10.91 -33.16
C ALA A 38 -11.60 -11.48 -31.97
N GLY A 39 -11.35 -10.66 -30.98
CA GLY A 39 -10.59 -11.03 -29.80
C GLY A 39 -10.88 -10.10 -28.63
N ASP A 40 -10.36 -10.49 -27.48
CA ASP A 40 -10.46 -9.69 -26.27
C ASP A 40 -9.19 -8.84 -26.13
N VAL A 41 -9.38 -7.57 -25.78
CA VAL A 41 -8.28 -6.63 -25.50
C VAL A 41 -8.45 -6.11 -24.08
N VAL A 42 -7.42 -6.30 -23.25
CA VAL A 42 -7.42 -5.87 -21.85
C VAL A 42 -6.26 -4.93 -21.62
N ARG A 43 -6.58 -3.66 -21.49
CA ARG A 43 -5.58 -2.66 -21.09
C ARG A 43 -5.38 -2.74 -19.58
N SER A 44 -4.19 -3.09 -19.16
CA SER A 44 -3.83 -3.21 -17.76
C SER A 44 -2.59 -2.40 -17.40
N VAL A 45 -2.57 -1.87 -16.19
CA VAL A 45 -1.39 -1.27 -15.56
C VAL A 45 -0.75 -2.32 -14.67
N VAL A 46 0.55 -2.53 -14.84
CA VAL A 46 1.33 -3.45 -14.00
C VAL A 46 1.96 -2.64 -12.87
N ALA A 47 1.79 -3.12 -11.64
CA ALA A 47 2.36 -2.52 -10.45
C ALA A 47 2.83 -3.59 -9.47
N THR A 48 3.87 -3.30 -8.72
CA THR A 48 4.34 -4.15 -7.61
C THR A 48 3.87 -3.56 -6.30
N GLY A 49 3.63 -4.41 -5.31
CA GLY A 49 3.18 -3.96 -4.01
C GLY A 49 3.43 -4.99 -2.91
N THR A 50 2.92 -4.71 -1.72
CA THR A 50 3.00 -5.58 -0.56
C THR A 50 1.61 -5.93 -0.04
N VAL A 51 1.45 -7.17 0.38
CA VAL A 51 0.22 -7.67 1.01
C VAL A 51 0.23 -7.27 2.48
N ASN A 52 -0.81 -6.59 2.95
CA ASN A 52 -0.94 -6.16 4.33
C ASN A 52 -2.36 -6.44 4.86
N PRO A 53 -2.55 -6.62 6.17
CA PRO A 53 -3.89 -6.61 6.74
C PRO A 53 -4.54 -5.23 6.60
N VAL A 54 -5.87 -5.18 6.44
CA VAL A 54 -6.60 -3.90 6.32
C VAL A 54 -6.44 -3.04 7.57
N VAL A 55 -6.41 -3.67 8.75
CA VAL A 55 -6.22 -2.97 10.03
C VAL A 55 -5.15 -3.66 10.84
N THR A 56 -4.08 -2.92 11.16
CA THR A 56 -3.04 -3.32 12.10
C THR A 56 -2.99 -2.35 13.26
N VAL A 57 -2.77 -2.87 14.46
CA VAL A 57 -2.61 -2.08 15.67
C VAL A 57 -1.22 -2.33 16.25
N GLN A 58 -0.48 -1.25 16.46
CA GLN A 58 0.81 -1.30 17.13
C GLN A 58 0.59 -1.17 18.63
N VAL A 59 1.03 -2.17 19.38
CA VAL A 59 0.98 -2.17 20.83
C VAL A 59 2.37 -1.82 21.37
N GLY A 60 2.44 -0.71 22.08
CA GLY A 60 3.65 -0.21 22.71
C GLY A 60 3.51 -0.18 24.24
N THR A 61 4.42 0.51 24.91
CA THR A 61 4.39 0.72 26.36
C THR A 61 4.33 2.21 26.70
N TYR A 62 3.64 2.54 27.80
CA TYR A 62 3.60 3.88 28.37
C TYR A 62 4.62 4.10 29.49
N VAL A 63 5.18 2.99 30.02
CA VAL A 63 6.12 3.00 31.13
C VAL A 63 7.42 2.28 30.77
N SER A 64 8.52 2.64 31.39
CA SER A 64 9.84 2.08 31.11
C SER A 64 10.20 1.00 32.13
N GLY A 65 10.88 -0.04 31.69
CA GLY A 65 11.35 -1.11 32.60
C GLY A 65 11.73 -2.38 31.85
N PRO A 66 12.31 -3.37 32.56
CA PRO A 66 12.59 -4.68 31.99
C PRO A 66 11.30 -5.50 31.81
N ILE A 67 11.21 -6.25 30.74
CA ILE A 67 10.11 -7.19 30.49
C ILE A 67 10.28 -8.40 31.43
N GLN A 68 9.32 -8.61 32.29
CA GLN A 68 9.32 -9.73 33.24
C GLN A 68 8.82 -11.02 32.58
N SER A 69 7.75 -10.94 31.78
CA SER A 69 7.14 -12.10 31.11
C SER A 69 6.45 -11.69 29.85
N ILE A 70 6.33 -12.65 28.93
CA ILE A 70 5.61 -12.51 27.66
C ILE A 70 4.62 -13.67 27.56
N SER A 71 3.36 -13.38 27.31
CA SER A 71 2.27 -14.36 27.20
C SER A 71 1.74 -14.49 25.77
N CYS A 72 2.01 -13.52 24.89
CA CYS A 72 1.63 -13.55 23.48
C CYS A 72 2.88 -13.76 22.62
N ASP A 73 2.81 -14.67 21.66
CA ASP A 73 3.89 -14.92 20.71
C ASP A 73 3.38 -14.78 19.26
N TYR A 74 4.25 -14.94 18.27
CA TYR A 74 3.89 -14.95 16.85
C TYR A 74 2.70 -15.86 16.58
N ASN A 75 1.78 -15.43 15.73
CA ASN A 75 0.59 -16.15 15.32
C ASN A 75 -0.40 -16.50 16.45
N THR A 76 -0.23 -15.93 17.64
CA THR A 76 -1.17 -16.11 18.75
C THR A 76 -2.44 -15.29 18.51
N GLU A 77 -3.60 -15.93 18.59
CA GLU A 77 -4.88 -15.23 18.61
C GLU A 77 -5.07 -14.57 19.98
N VAL A 78 -5.38 -13.29 19.97
CA VAL A 78 -5.55 -12.47 21.18
C VAL A 78 -6.92 -11.82 21.20
N LYS A 79 -7.43 -11.63 22.41
CA LYS A 79 -8.67 -10.89 22.69
C LYS A 79 -8.36 -9.51 23.25
N ALA A 80 -9.26 -8.55 23.02
CA ALA A 80 -9.15 -7.25 23.65
C ALA A 80 -9.10 -7.39 25.19
N GLY A 81 -8.13 -6.71 25.83
CA GLY A 81 -7.85 -6.82 27.26
C GLY A 81 -6.98 -8.02 27.65
N GLN A 82 -6.58 -8.90 26.74
CA GLN A 82 -5.69 -10.01 27.05
C GLN A 82 -4.27 -9.52 27.31
N LEU A 83 -3.67 -9.98 28.42
CA LEU A 83 -2.30 -9.67 28.79
C LEU A 83 -1.32 -10.32 27.80
N CYS A 84 -0.50 -9.50 27.14
CA CYS A 84 0.51 -9.95 26.19
C CYS A 84 1.92 -9.92 26.77
N ALA A 85 2.25 -8.91 27.56
CA ALA A 85 3.53 -8.84 28.24
C ALA A 85 3.38 -8.09 29.56
N LYS A 86 4.32 -8.32 30.47
CA LYS A 86 4.38 -7.64 31.77
C LYS A 86 5.76 -7.04 31.97
N ILE A 87 5.77 -5.74 32.25
CA ILE A 87 6.97 -5.03 32.73
C ILE A 87 7.11 -5.27 34.22
N ASP A 88 8.33 -5.23 34.75
CA ASP A 88 8.58 -5.38 36.20
C ASP A 88 7.78 -4.35 37.00
N PRO A 89 6.75 -4.75 37.74
CA PRO A 89 5.85 -3.84 38.43
C PRO A 89 6.43 -3.31 39.76
N ARG A 90 7.52 -3.88 40.27
CA ARG A 90 8.05 -3.58 41.63
C ARG A 90 8.29 -2.08 41.86
N PRO A 91 8.96 -1.32 41.01
CA PRO A 91 9.16 0.13 41.23
C PRO A 91 7.86 0.91 41.27
N TYR A 92 6.90 0.50 40.46
CA TYR A 92 5.58 1.13 40.39
C TYR A 92 4.71 0.78 41.59
N GLN A 93 4.80 -0.46 42.07
CA GLN A 93 4.14 -0.91 43.29
C GLN A 93 4.66 -0.16 44.51
N GLU A 94 5.99 0.03 44.64
CA GLU A 94 6.59 0.83 45.70
C GLU A 94 6.10 2.29 45.67
N THR A 95 6.01 2.89 44.51
CA THR A 95 5.46 4.26 44.32
C THR A 95 3.99 4.34 44.74
N LEU A 96 3.20 3.34 44.37
CA LEU A 96 1.80 3.23 44.76
C LEU A 96 1.65 3.10 46.30
N ASP A 97 2.44 2.26 46.91
CA ASP A 97 2.39 2.03 48.38
C ASP A 97 2.84 3.29 49.14
N GLN A 98 3.82 4.03 48.63
CA GLN A 98 4.20 5.33 49.14
C GLN A 98 3.07 6.36 49.05
N ALA A 99 2.37 6.41 47.91
CA ALA A 99 1.23 7.31 47.70
C ALA A 99 0.06 6.96 48.65
N LYS A 100 -0.21 5.66 48.87
CA LYS A 100 -1.19 5.19 49.85
C LYS A 100 -0.85 5.64 51.27
N ALA A 101 0.43 5.48 51.68
CA ALA A 101 0.88 5.92 52.99
C ALA A 101 0.75 7.44 53.18
N ASN A 102 1.09 8.23 52.15
CA ASN A 102 0.94 9.67 52.19
C ASN A 102 -0.53 10.10 52.34
N LEU A 103 -1.45 9.44 51.63
CA LEU A 103 -2.89 9.68 51.77
C LEU A 103 -3.40 9.31 53.17
N ALA A 104 -2.93 8.19 53.74
CA ALA A 104 -3.30 7.78 55.11
C ALA A 104 -2.83 8.81 56.14
N THR A 105 -1.60 9.33 55.97
CA THR A 105 -1.08 10.40 56.86
C THR A 105 -1.90 11.67 56.77
N ALA A 106 -2.28 12.12 55.55
CA ALA A 106 -3.15 13.31 55.38
C ALA A 106 -4.51 13.11 56.00
N ARG A 107 -5.12 11.93 55.90
CA ARG A 107 -6.38 11.59 56.57
C ARG A 107 -6.27 11.64 58.10
N ALA A 108 -5.20 11.09 58.65
CA ALA A 108 -4.95 11.14 60.07
C ALA A 108 -4.77 12.61 60.60
N GLN A 109 -4.11 13.47 59.78
CA GLN A 109 -3.98 14.89 60.09
C GLN A 109 -5.36 15.59 60.10
N LEU A 110 -6.20 15.32 59.11
CA LEU A 110 -7.56 15.85 59.05
C LEU A 110 -8.37 15.45 60.31
N GLU A 111 -8.29 14.21 60.78
CA GLU A 111 -9.01 13.74 61.97
C GLU A 111 -8.51 14.45 63.26
N LYS A 112 -7.17 14.67 63.36
CA LYS A 112 -6.62 15.47 64.45
C LYS A 112 -7.14 16.91 64.41
N ASP A 113 -7.17 17.55 63.24
CA ASP A 113 -7.56 18.95 63.15
C ASP A 113 -9.09 19.15 63.24
N ARG A 114 -9.89 18.13 62.88
CA ARG A 114 -11.31 18.04 63.17
C ARG A 114 -11.58 17.97 64.67
N ALA A 115 -10.79 17.23 65.43
CA ALA A 115 -10.89 17.20 66.92
C ALA A 115 -10.54 18.57 67.47
N SER A 116 -9.51 19.26 66.96
CA SER A 116 -9.15 20.63 67.34
C SER A 116 -10.28 21.63 67.05
N LEU A 117 -10.90 21.51 65.85
CA LEU A 117 -12.06 22.31 65.46
C LEU A 117 -13.24 22.10 66.40
N ALA A 118 -13.52 20.85 66.75
CA ALA A 118 -14.60 20.53 67.68
C ALA A 118 -14.38 21.19 69.05
N TYR A 119 -13.13 21.16 69.56
CA TYR A 119 -12.76 21.82 70.80
C TYR A 119 -12.88 23.35 70.72
N ALA A 120 -12.34 23.98 69.68
CA ALA A 120 -12.46 25.44 69.48
C ALA A 120 -13.93 25.89 69.35
N LYS A 121 -14.75 25.08 68.65
CA LYS A 121 -16.21 25.34 68.52
C LYS A 121 -16.93 25.35 69.86
N ILE A 122 -16.66 24.35 70.70
CA ILE A 122 -17.26 24.24 72.06
C ILE A 122 -16.88 25.45 72.91
N ASN A 123 -15.62 25.88 72.87
CA ASN A 123 -15.16 27.06 73.63
C ASN A 123 -15.86 28.33 73.15
N TYR A 124 -15.84 28.59 71.85
CA TYR A 124 -16.51 29.74 71.27
C TYR A 124 -18.01 29.80 71.58
N GLU A 125 -18.72 28.66 71.45
CA GLU A 125 -20.17 28.58 71.76
C GLU A 125 -20.43 28.81 73.26
N ARG A 126 -19.59 28.29 74.13
CA ARG A 126 -19.65 28.48 75.57
C ARG A 126 -19.48 29.98 75.94
N ASP A 127 -18.39 30.60 75.44
CA ASP A 127 -18.08 32.00 75.74
C ASP A 127 -19.05 32.96 75.13
N ARG A 128 -19.62 32.65 73.99
CA ARG A 128 -20.74 33.35 73.37
C ARG A 128 -21.98 33.33 74.22
N GLY A 129 -22.25 32.21 74.93
CA GLY A 129 -23.31 32.08 75.92
C GLY A 129 -23.07 32.93 77.18
N LEU A 130 -21.85 32.83 77.74
CA LEU A 130 -21.41 33.54 78.94
C LEU A 130 -21.32 35.07 78.75
N ARG A 131 -21.01 35.52 77.56
CA ARG A 131 -20.95 36.92 77.18
C ARG A 131 -22.34 37.61 77.34
N LYS A 132 -23.42 36.88 77.01
CA LYS A 132 -24.82 37.40 77.20
C LYS A 132 -25.16 37.68 78.65
N THR A 133 -24.49 37.01 79.60
CA THR A 133 -24.63 37.21 81.04
C THR A 133 -23.62 38.19 81.66
N GLY A 134 -22.67 38.71 80.79
CA GLY A 134 -21.67 39.69 81.24
C GLY A 134 -20.42 39.03 81.93
N VAL A 135 -20.29 37.74 81.96
CA VAL A 135 -19.24 37.00 82.67
C VAL A 135 -17.89 36.98 81.89
N VAL A 136 -17.92 37.06 80.55
CA VAL A 136 -16.73 37.03 79.65
C VAL A 136 -16.56 38.38 78.96
N SER A 137 -15.26 38.81 78.74
CA SER A 137 -14.92 40.05 78.02
C SER A 137 -15.19 39.91 76.54
N GLN A 138 -15.34 41.04 75.81
CA GLN A 138 -15.48 41.05 74.35
C GLN A 138 -14.18 40.52 73.69
N ASP A 139 -13.02 40.91 74.21
CA ASP A 139 -11.72 40.51 73.70
C ASP A 139 -11.52 38.99 73.76
N THR A 140 -11.98 38.36 74.87
CA THR A 140 -11.94 36.90 75.00
C THR A 140 -12.82 36.19 73.98
N LEU A 141 -14.06 36.70 73.76
CA LEU A 141 -14.95 36.16 72.76
C LEU A 141 -14.41 36.30 71.32
N ASP A 142 -13.78 37.44 71.02
CA ASP A 142 -13.19 37.71 69.69
C ASP A 142 -11.93 36.81 69.47
N SER A 143 -11.16 36.53 70.52
CA SER A 143 -10.08 35.58 70.49
C SER A 143 -10.54 34.14 70.19
N ASP A 144 -11.58 33.65 70.90
CA ASP A 144 -12.13 32.32 70.71
C ASP A 144 -12.79 32.18 69.32
N LYS A 145 -13.43 33.23 68.83
CA LYS A 145 -13.95 33.27 67.48
C LYS A 145 -12.83 33.15 66.46
N SER A 146 -11.72 33.89 66.61
CA SER A 146 -10.56 33.80 65.74
C SER A 146 -9.97 32.40 65.72
N ALA A 147 -9.82 31.76 66.92
CA ALA A 147 -9.35 30.41 67.05
C ALA A 147 -10.28 29.39 66.33
N TYR A 148 -11.60 29.56 66.45
CA TYR A 148 -12.57 28.74 65.73
C TYR A 148 -12.47 28.92 64.19
N ASP A 149 -12.45 30.19 63.71
CA ASP A 149 -12.31 30.48 62.28
C ASP A 149 -11.00 29.93 61.67
N GLN A 150 -9.90 29.99 62.44
CA GLN A 150 -8.60 29.39 62.04
C GLN A 150 -8.71 27.87 61.93
N ALA A 151 -9.37 27.20 62.92
CA ALA A 151 -9.55 25.74 62.90
C ALA A 151 -10.44 25.30 61.72
N VAL A 152 -11.49 26.08 61.39
CA VAL A 152 -12.29 25.85 60.15
C VAL A 152 -11.45 25.94 58.91
N ALA A 153 -10.62 26.99 58.77
CA ALA A 153 -9.74 27.15 57.61
C ALA A 153 -8.72 26.02 57.51
N GLN A 154 -8.16 25.56 58.67
CA GLN A 154 -7.22 24.46 58.68
C GLN A 154 -7.84 23.14 58.17
N VAL A 155 -9.04 22.78 58.61
CA VAL A 155 -9.77 21.64 58.06
C VAL A 155 -9.95 21.73 56.55
N GLY A 156 -10.27 22.94 56.00
CA GLY A 156 -10.35 23.15 54.59
C GLY A 156 -9.00 22.90 53.84
N VAL A 157 -7.87 23.31 54.45
CA VAL A 157 -6.54 23.04 53.91
C VAL A 157 -6.25 21.54 53.90
N ASP A 158 -6.62 20.82 54.98
CA ASP A 158 -6.41 19.40 55.07
C ASP A 158 -7.26 18.60 54.07
N GLU A 159 -8.51 19.03 53.84
CA GLU A 159 -9.39 18.44 52.82
C GLU A 159 -8.77 18.61 51.41
N ALA A 160 -8.29 19.82 51.08
CA ALA A 160 -7.59 20.07 49.81
C ALA A 160 -6.32 19.25 49.68
N THR A 161 -5.58 19.02 50.81
CA THR A 161 -4.40 18.19 50.81
C THR A 161 -4.74 16.71 50.57
N ILE A 162 -5.84 16.21 51.12
CA ILE A 162 -6.35 14.87 50.87
C ILE A 162 -6.65 14.69 49.36
N ASP A 163 -7.33 15.66 48.75
CA ASP A 163 -7.64 15.59 47.31
C ASP A 163 -6.38 15.57 46.47
N GLN A 164 -5.39 16.38 46.83
CA GLN A 164 -4.06 16.33 46.15
C GLN A 164 -3.39 14.96 46.29
N ARG A 165 -3.40 14.35 47.49
CA ARG A 165 -2.79 13.02 47.75
C ARG A 165 -3.56 11.91 47.05
N LYS A 166 -4.87 12.03 46.96
CA LYS A 166 -5.72 11.11 46.22
C LYS A 166 -5.39 11.14 44.72
N ALA A 167 -5.27 12.32 44.12
CA ALA A 167 -4.86 12.46 42.72
C ALA A 167 -3.47 11.85 42.46
N ALA A 168 -2.53 12.02 43.39
CA ALA A 168 -1.21 11.36 43.32
C ALA A 168 -1.29 9.84 43.41
N LEU A 169 -2.16 9.31 44.25
CA LEU A 169 -2.44 7.87 44.34
C LEU A 169 -3.02 7.32 43.05
N ASP A 170 -4.02 7.98 42.50
CA ASP A 170 -4.65 7.57 41.25
C ASP A 170 -3.65 7.57 40.09
N ALA A 171 -2.74 8.56 40.02
CA ALA A 171 -1.65 8.59 39.03
C ALA A 171 -0.66 7.42 39.20
N ALA A 172 -0.32 7.09 40.43
CA ALA A 172 0.56 5.93 40.72
C ALA A 172 -0.11 4.60 40.34
N GLN A 173 -1.42 4.47 40.57
CA GLN A 173 -2.20 3.29 40.17
C GLN A 173 -2.21 3.13 38.64
N VAL A 174 -2.48 4.19 37.89
CA VAL A 174 -2.47 4.17 36.42
C VAL A 174 -1.09 3.75 35.88
N ASN A 175 0.00 4.23 36.48
CA ASN A 175 1.35 3.83 36.08
C ASN A 175 1.62 2.36 36.37
N LEU A 176 1.10 1.81 37.47
CA LEU A 176 1.17 0.38 37.75
C LEU A 176 0.35 -0.43 36.74
N ASP A 177 -0.86 0.02 36.41
CA ASP A 177 -1.69 -0.67 35.42
C ASP A 177 -1.03 -0.69 34.02
N TYR A 178 -0.25 0.34 33.67
CA TYR A 178 0.51 0.39 32.42
C TYR A 178 1.71 -0.58 32.38
N THR A 179 2.06 -1.23 33.51
CA THR A 179 3.04 -2.32 33.48
C THR A 179 2.49 -3.58 32.84
N ASP A 180 1.17 -3.76 32.81
CA ASP A 180 0.48 -4.84 32.16
C ASP A 180 0.15 -4.42 30.70
N ILE A 181 0.89 -4.98 29.74
CA ILE A 181 0.73 -4.68 28.32
C ILE A 181 -0.34 -5.59 27.74
N VAL A 182 -1.50 -5.00 27.48
CA VAL A 182 -2.68 -5.73 26.99
C VAL A 182 -2.96 -5.43 25.52
N SER A 183 -3.57 -6.40 24.82
CA SER A 183 -4.07 -6.18 23.47
C SER A 183 -5.27 -5.23 23.48
N PRO A 184 -5.30 -4.13 22.71
CA PRO A 184 -6.45 -3.24 22.62
C PRO A 184 -7.57 -3.79 21.72
N VAL A 185 -7.30 -4.84 20.92
CA VAL A 185 -8.22 -5.39 19.92
C VAL A 185 -8.20 -6.92 19.92
N ASN A 186 -9.27 -7.51 19.39
CA ASN A 186 -9.23 -8.93 19.00
C ASN A 186 -8.45 -9.06 17.69
N GLY A 187 -7.60 -10.09 17.57
CA GLY A 187 -6.83 -10.30 16.35
C GLY A 187 -5.73 -11.33 16.54
N THR A 188 -4.78 -11.33 15.61
CA THR A 188 -3.63 -12.23 15.61
C THR A 188 -2.33 -11.42 15.68
N VAL A 189 -1.40 -11.85 16.53
CA VAL A 189 -0.07 -11.21 16.63
C VAL A 189 0.74 -11.53 15.39
N VAL A 190 1.07 -10.49 14.62
CA VAL A 190 1.88 -10.61 13.39
C VAL A 190 3.37 -10.55 13.69
N SER A 191 3.77 -9.65 14.61
CA SER A 191 5.16 -9.55 15.02
C SER A 191 5.30 -9.25 16.52
N ARG A 192 6.39 -9.75 17.11
CA ARG A 192 6.85 -9.50 18.46
C ARG A 192 8.27 -8.92 18.38
N ASN A 193 8.44 -7.69 18.85
CA ASN A 193 9.70 -6.96 18.76
C ASN A 193 10.37 -6.77 20.13
N VAL A 194 10.08 -7.66 21.08
CA VAL A 194 10.57 -7.59 22.46
C VAL A 194 10.81 -8.97 23.01
N ASP A 195 11.84 -9.13 23.85
CA ASP A 195 12.19 -10.37 24.53
C ASP A 195 12.13 -10.24 26.06
N VAL A 196 11.97 -11.39 26.75
CA VAL A 196 12.00 -11.44 28.24
C VAL A 196 13.38 -10.99 28.73
N GLY A 197 13.38 -10.08 29.71
CA GLY A 197 14.58 -9.45 30.23
C GLY A 197 15.07 -8.24 29.48
N GLN A 198 14.52 -7.94 28.29
CA GLN A 198 14.83 -6.73 27.56
C GLN A 198 14.25 -5.51 28.27
N THR A 199 15.04 -4.44 28.39
CA THR A 199 14.57 -3.16 28.94
C THR A 199 13.97 -2.31 27.83
N VAL A 200 12.74 -1.84 28.04
CA VAL A 200 12.03 -0.91 27.15
C VAL A 200 12.00 0.48 27.77
N ALA A 201 12.17 1.52 26.94
CA ALA A 201 12.14 2.92 27.36
C ALA A 201 11.04 3.66 26.61
N ALA A 202 10.12 4.28 27.35
CA ALA A 202 8.98 5.02 26.80
C ALA A 202 9.24 6.54 26.66
N SER A 203 10.44 7.02 27.01
CA SER A 203 10.71 8.46 27.23
C SER A 203 10.85 9.30 25.96
N PHE A 204 11.26 8.75 24.82
CA PHE A 204 11.50 9.52 23.57
C PHE A 204 10.64 9.02 22.40
N GLN A 205 10.52 7.74 22.24
CA GLN A 205 9.66 7.10 21.25
C GLN A 205 9.06 5.86 21.90
N THR A 206 7.75 5.71 21.77
CA THR A 206 7.08 4.49 22.22
C THR A 206 7.52 3.33 21.31
N PRO A 207 8.32 2.37 21.80
CA PRO A 207 8.71 1.22 20.99
C PRO A 207 7.47 0.36 20.70
N THR A 208 7.32 -0.09 19.45
CA THR A 208 6.30 -1.09 19.11
C THR A 208 6.75 -2.44 19.65
N LEU A 209 6.02 -3.00 20.60
CA LEU A 209 6.31 -4.31 21.20
C LEU A 209 5.64 -5.43 20.40
N PHE A 210 4.37 -5.24 20.04
CA PHE A 210 3.60 -6.18 19.25
C PHE A 210 2.90 -5.46 18.11
N LEU A 211 2.80 -6.14 16.97
CA LEU A 211 1.95 -5.74 15.85
C LEU A 211 0.79 -6.75 15.76
N ILE A 212 -0.43 -6.29 15.92
CA ILE A 212 -1.62 -7.13 15.92
C ILE A 212 -2.47 -6.81 14.70
N ALA A 213 -2.74 -7.81 13.86
CA ALA A 213 -3.70 -7.73 12.78
C ALA A 213 -5.09 -8.06 13.31
N LYS A 214 -6.06 -7.18 13.04
CA LYS A 214 -7.44 -7.40 13.50
C LYS A 214 -8.10 -8.60 12.81
N ASP A 215 -7.85 -8.76 11.52
CA ASP A 215 -8.45 -9.81 10.70
C ASP A 215 -7.48 -10.15 9.55
N LEU A 216 -7.05 -11.40 9.45
CA LEU A 216 -6.21 -11.91 8.37
C LEU A 216 -7.01 -12.46 7.19
N ALA A 217 -8.34 -12.62 7.33
CA ALA A 217 -9.21 -13.00 6.24
C ALA A 217 -9.49 -11.84 5.27
N LYS A 218 -9.30 -10.59 5.73
CA LYS A 218 -9.43 -9.39 4.92
C LYS A 218 -8.08 -8.71 4.79
N MET A 219 -7.52 -8.81 3.60
CA MET A 219 -6.21 -8.28 3.28
C MET A 219 -6.32 -7.13 2.27
N GLN A 220 -5.26 -6.37 2.13
CA GLN A 220 -5.09 -5.40 1.07
C GLN A 220 -3.71 -5.54 0.46
N VAL A 221 -3.60 -5.17 -0.81
CA VAL A 221 -2.31 -5.04 -1.49
C VAL A 221 -2.08 -3.56 -1.72
N ASP A 222 -1.09 -3.00 -1.05
CA ASP A 222 -0.64 -1.63 -1.26
C ASP A 222 0.33 -1.64 -2.44
N THR A 223 -0.11 -1.10 -3.61
CA THR A 223 0.65 -1.17 -4.86
C THR A 223 1.19 0.21 -5.26
N ASN A 224 2.46 0.24 -5.68
CA ASN A 224 3.11 1.46 -6.17
C ASN A 224 2.88 1.60 -7.67
N VAL A 225 2.06 2.57 -8.05
CA VAL A 225 1.73 2.89 -9.45
C VAL A 225 2.45 4.17 -9.86
N SER A 226 2.99 4.20 -11.08
CA SER A 226 3.67 5.37 -11.61
C SER A 226 2.72 6.56 -11.83
N GLU A 227 3.24 7.79 -11.78
CA GLU A 227 2.47 9.00 -12.06
C GLU A 227 1.85 8.99 -13.47
N SER A 228 2.52 8.37 -14.45
CA SER A 228 2.02 8.25 -15.82
C SER A 228 0.75 7.40 -15.94
N ASP A 229 0.55 6.45 -15.04
CA ASP A 229 -0.49 5.42 -15.14
C ASP A 229 -1.64 5.67 -14.16
N VAL A 230 -1.38 6.36 -13.03
CA VAL A 230 -2.39 6.59 -11.99
C VAL A 230 -3.62 7.35 -12.50
N GLY A 231 -3.44 8.21 -13.52
CA GLY A 231 -4.53 8.96 -14.15
C GLY A 231 -5.63 8.08 -14.75
N ALA A 232 -5.31 6.84 -15.13
CA ALA A 232 -6.24 5.89 -15.70
C ALA A 232 -6.95 5.00 -14.67
N ILE A 233 -6.48 4.99 -13.42
CA ILE A 233 -6.99 4.10 -12.37
C ILE A 233 -8.17 4.75 -11.64
N ARG A 234 -9.20 3.95 -11.38
CA ARG A 234 -10.42 4.35 -10.66
C ARG A 234 -10.79 3.30 -9.60
N VAL A 235 -11.39 3.77 -8.52
CA VAL A 235 -11.99 2.90 -7.50
C VAL A 235 -13.05 2.02 -8.15
N GLY A 236 -13.09 0.75 -7.78
CA GLY A 236 -14.01 -0.24 -8.33
C GLY A 236 -13.45 -1.05 -9.51
N GLN A 237 -12.30 -0.70 -10.06
CA GLN A 237 -11.67 -1.50 -11.12
C GLN A 237 -11.18 -2.85 -10.57
N LYS A 238 -11.30 -3.89 -11.39
CA LYS A 238 -10.79 -5.22 -11.08
C LYS A 238 -9.27 -5.23 -11.12
N ALA A 239 -8.69 -5.96 -10.22
CA ALA A 239 -7.27 -6.23 -10.19
C ALA A 239 -7.02 -7.73 -10.07
N ARG A 240 -6.00 -8.23 -10.74
CA ARG A 240 -5.50 -9.59 -10.60
C ARG A 240 -4.05 -9.50 -10.16
N PHE A 241 -3.66 -10.32 -9.20
CA PHE A 241 -2.27 -10.34 -8.76
C PHE A 241 -1.81 -11.74 -8.45
N THR A 242 -0.50 -11.92 -8.50
CA THR A 242 0.19 -13.12 -8.07
C THR A 242 1.16 -12.73 -6.97
N VAL A 243 1.40 -13.61 -6.02
CA VAL A 243 2.44 -13.44 -5.01
C VAL A 243 3.59 -14.40 -5.31
N GLU A 244 4.81 -14.03 -4.94
CA GLU A 244 6.01 -14.85 -5.23
C GLU A 244 5.94 -16.23 -4.60
N ALA A 245 5.26 -16.35 -3.45
CA ALA A 245 5.05 -17.63 -2.78
C ALA A 245 4.13 -18.59 -3.56
N TYR A 246 3.23 -18.06 -4.40
CA TYR A 246 2.26 -18.83 -5.20
C TYR A 246 2.22 -18.32 -6.65
N PRO A 247 3.26 -18.57 -7.47
CA PRO A 247 3.38 -17.99 -8.82
C PRO A 247 2.31 -18.50 -9.80
N HIS A 248 1.73 -19.67 -9.54
CA HIS A 248 0.69 -20.27 -10.38
C HIS A 248 -0.75 -19.99 -9.90
N LYS A 249 -0.91 -19.35 -8.73
CA LYS A 249 -2.23 -18.98 -8.20
C LYS A 249 -2.46 -17.49 -8.43
N THR A 250 -3.48 -17.16 -9.21
CA THR A 250 -3.93 -15.78 -9.40
C THR A 250 -5.00 -15.46 -8.37
N PHE A 251 -4.79 -14.38 -7.65
CA PHE A 251 -5.75 -13.82 -6.72
C PHE A 251 -6.50 -12.68 -7.40
N GLU A 252 -7.78 -12.57 -7.10
CA GLU A 252 -8.61 -11.49 -7.60
C GLU A 252 -8.90 -10.49 -6.48
N GLY A 253 -8.90 -9.22 -6.84
CA GLY A 253 -9.19 -8.12 -5.93
C GLY A 253 -9.83 -6.96 -6.67
N GLN A 254 -10.13 -5.91 -5.93
CA GLN A 254 -10.72 -4.70 -6.46
C GLN A 254 -10.02 -3.48 -5.89
N VAL A 255 -9.82 -2.44 -6.71
CA VAL A 255 -9.29 -1.17 -6.26
C VAL A 255 -10.30 -0.53 -5.30
N VAL A 256 -9.93 -0.42 -4.02
CA VAL A 256 -10.76 0.20 -2.98
C VAL A 256 -10.41 1.66 -2.75
N GLN A 257 -9.16 2.03 -2.99
CA GLN A 257 -8.70 3.41 -2.78
C GLN A 257 -7.49 3.73 -3.66
N VAL A 258 -7.43 4.96 -4.14
CA VAL A 258 -6.24 5.57 -4.75
C VAL A 258 -5.80 6.70 -3.82
N ARG A 259 -4.64 6.53 -3.17
CA ARG A 259 -4.09 7.54 -2.26
C ARG A 259 -3.50 8.69 -3.07
N ARG A 260 -3.87 9.92 -2.72
CA ARG A 260 -3.43 11.12 -3.46
C ARG A 260 -2.09 11.68 -3.00
N ALA A 261 -1.56 11.19 -1.88
CA ALA A 261 -0.23 11.56 -1.42
C ALA A 261 0.82 10.80 -2.24
N PRO A 262 1.75 11.48 -2.93
CA PRO A 262 2.82 10.82 -3.65
C PRO A 262 3.83 10.19 -2.68
N ILE A 263 4.41 9.08 -3.10
CA ILE A 263 5.53 8.43 -2.44
C ILE A 263 6.70 8.42 -3.42
N THR A 264 7.88 8.79 -2.96
CA THR A 264 9.09 8.71 -3.78
C THR A 264 9.82 7.41 -3.49
N VAL A 265 9.83 6.51 -4.46
CA VAL A 265 10.56 5.24 -4.39
C VAL A 265 11.69 5.29 -5.41
N GLN A 266 12.95 5.18 -4.95
CA GLN A 266 14.14 5.23 -5.81
C GLN A 266 14.17 6.45 -6.76
N ASN A 267 13.81 7.63 -6.27
CA ASN A 267 13.69 8.88 -7.02
C ASN A 267 12.59 8.91 -8.10
N VAL A 268 11.68 7.93 -8.10
CA VAL A 268 10.50 7.92 -8.97
C VAL A 268 9.26 8.26 -8.14
N VAL A 269 8.47 9.19 -8.63
CA VAL A 269 7.18 9.54 -8.01
C VAL A 269 6.16 8.46 -8.34
N THR A 270 5.61 7.86 -7.30
CA THR A 270 4.59 6.82 -7.39
C THR A 270 3.41 7.18 -6.49
N TYR A 271 2.27 6.60 -6.77
CA TYR A 271 1.06 6.71 -5.98
C TYR A 271 0.64 5.34 -5.48
N ASP A 272 0.20 5.32 -4.22
CA ASP A 272 -0.25 4.09 -3.60
C ASP A 272 -1.71 3.80 -3.99
N VAL A 273 -1.90 2.66 -4.65
CA VAL A 273 -3.21 2.14 -5.03
C VAL A 273 -3.50 0.90 -4.20
N VAL A 274 -4.55 0.99 -3.39
CA VAL A 274 -4.95 -0.07 -2.46
C VAL A 274 -5.94 -1.00 -3.14
N ILE A 275 -5.59 -2.27 -3.23
CA ILE A 275 -6.43 -3.35 -3.76
C ILE A 275 -6.94 -4.18 -2.58
N GLY A 276 -8.25 -4.20 -2.37
CA GLY A 276 -8.87 -5.09 -1.38
C GLY A 276 -8.94 -6.53 -1.89
N VAL A 277 -8.64 -7.48 -1.03
CA VAL A 277 -8.65 -8.92 -1.34
C VAL A 277 -9.18 -9.72 -0.16
N GLU A 278 -9.97 -10.74 -0.45
CA GLU A 278 -10.41 -11.73 0.52
C GLU A 278 -9.40 -12.88 0.59
N ASN A 279 -9.08 -13.31 1.81
CA ASN A 279 -8.10 -14.35 2.11
C ASN A 279 -8.71 -15.44 3.02
N PRO A 280 -9.80 -16.13 2.59
CA PRO A 280 -10.48 -17.10 3.44
C PRO A 280 -9.62 -18.34 3.75
N GLU A 281 -8.71 -18.69 2.87
CA GLU A 281 -7.78 -19.81 3.06
C GLU A 281 -6.53 -19.44 3.87
N LEU A 282 -6.39 -18.17 4.29
CA LEU A 282 -5.22 -17.64 5.01
C LEU A 282 -3.87 -17.90 4.33
N LEU A 283 -3.84 -17.95 2.99
CA LEU A 283 -2.62 -18.19 2.19
C LEU A 283 -1.78 -16.91 2.04
N LEU A 284 -2.42 -15.75 2.09
CA LEU A 284 -1.73 -14.47 1.98
C LEU A 284 -1.25 -14.07 3.38
N PHE A 285 0.06 -13.91 3.50
CA PHE A 285 0.69 -13.43 4.74
C PHE A 285 1.10 -11.96 4.63
N PRO A 286 1.05 -11.22 5.73
CA PRO A 286 1.57 -9.86 5.78
C PRO A 286 3.02 -9.77 5.32
N GLY A 287 3.33 -8.78 4.48
CA GLY A 287 4.67 -8.57 3.95
C GLY A 287 5.00 -9.34 2.65
N MET A 288 4.11 -10.18 2.13
CA MET A 288 4.33 -10.84 0.83
C MET A 288 4.38 -9.80 -0.30
N THR A 289 5.31 -10.00 -1.23
CA THR A 289 5.40 -9.20 -2.46
C THR A 289 4.37 -9.68 -3.46
N ALA A 290 3.60 -8.75 -4.00
CA ALA A 290 2.56 -9.00 -5.00
C ALA A 290 2.89 -8.28 -6.32
N ASN A 291 2.68 -8.99 -7.43
CA ASN A 291 2.73 -8.45 -8.79
C ASN A 291 1.29 -8.29 -9.28
N ALA A 292 0.80 -7.05 -9.28
CA ALA A 292 -0.58 -6.73 -9.60
C ALA A 292 -0.75 -6.21 -11.04
N ARG A 293 -1.87 -6.60 -11.66
CA ARG A 293 -2.35 -6.07 -12.93
C ARG A 293 -3.71 -5.44 -12.69
N LEU A 294 -3.76 -4.12 -12.74
CA LEU A 294 -4.99 -3.35 -12.60
C LEU A 294 -5.65 -3.22 -13.97
N ILE A 295 -6.88 -3.70 -14.11
CA ILE A 295 -7.62 -3.68 -15.37
C ILE A 295 -8.25 -2.29 -15.54
N VAL A 296 -7.68 -1.51 -16.45
CA VAL A 296 -8.14 -0.14 -16.73
C VAL A 296 -9.29 -0.14 -17.71
N ALA A 297 -9.21 -0.96 -18.75
CA ALA A 297 -10.25 -1.12 -19.75
C ALA A 297 -10.24 -2.54 -20.29
N GLU A 298 -11.42 -3.09 -20.53
CA GLU A 298 -11.62 -4.43 -21.10
C GLU A 298 -12.67 -4.34 -22.21
N ARG A 299 -12.35 -4.91 -23.37
CA ARG A 299 -13.26 -5.07 -24.50
C ARG A 299 -13.21 -6.50 -24.97
N THR A 300 -14.36 -7.13 -25.08
CA THR A 300 -14.49 -8.53 -25.50
C THR A 300 -15.13 -8.63 -26.87
N GLY A 301 -14.64 -9.56 -27.72
CA GLY A 301 -15.21 -9.84 -29.03
C GLY A 301 -15.06 -8.70 -30.05
N VAL A 302 -14.11 -7.79 -29.85
CA VAL A 302 -13.88 -6.67 -30.77
C VAL A 302 -12.89 -7.03 -31.88
N PRO A 303 -12.97 -6.38 -33.08
CA PRO A 303 -11.96 -6.55 -34.13
C PRO A 303 -10.58 -6.12 -33.61
N THR A 304 -9.58 -6.99 -33.73
CA THR A 304 -8.23 -6.74 -33.23
C THR A 304 -7.16 -6.92 -34.29
N LEU A 305 -6.09 -6.14 -34.15
CA LEU A 305 -4.88 -6.22 -34.97
C LEU A 305 -3.65 -6.44 -34.08
N PRO A 306 -2.64 -7.20 -34.54
CA PRO A 306 -1.33 -7.22 -33.90
C PRO A 306 -0.69 -5.81 -33.99
N MET A 307 -0.06 -5.35 -32.89
CA MET A 307 0.68 -4.08 -32.89
C MET A 307 1.79 -3.99 -33.94
N GLN A 308 2.31 -5.15 -34.38
CA GLN A 308 3.31 -5.24 -35.46
C GLN A 308 2.78 -4.69 -36.79
N ALA A 309 1.47 -4.86 -37.08
CA ALA A 309 0.85 -4.36 -38.30
C ALA A 309 0.86 -2.83 -38.39
N LEU A 310 0.83 -2.12 -37.27
CA LEU A 310 0.89 -0.65 -37.22
C LEU A 310 2.31 -0.11 -37.49
N ARG A 311 3.33 -0.94 -37.24
CA ARG A 311 4.75 -0.57 -37.43
C ARG A 311 5.30 -0.94 -38.80
N PHE A 312 4.53 -1.72 -39.55
CA PHE A 312 4.95 -2.14 -40.91
C PHE A 312 4.80 -1.00 -41.90
N ASP A 313 5.88 -0.72 -42.68
CA ASP A 313 5.89 0.19 -43.79
C ASP A 313 6.59 -0.49 -44.99
N PRO A 314 5.86 -0.79 -46.07
CA PRO A 314 6.46 -1.43 -47.24
C PRO A 314 7.35 -0.41 -47.98
N GLY A 315 8.61 -0.31 -47.61
CA GLY A 315 9.55 0.63 -48.22
C GLY A 315 9.60 0.53 -49.76
N GLY A 316 9.38 1.64 -50.47
CA GLY A 316 9.50 1.74 -51.93
C GLY A 316 8.78 2.95 -52.54
N ALA A 317 9.25 3.45 -53.66
CA ALA A 317 8.70 4.63 -54.35
C ALA A 317 7.20 4.51 -54.75
N ALA A 318 6.69 3.28 -54.95
CA ALA A 318 5.28 3.01 -55.23
C ALA A 318 4.40 3.17 -53.98
N ALA A 319 4.87 2.69 -52.81
CA ALA A 319 4.20 2.82 -51.52
C ALA A 319 4.18 4.29 -51.05
N ALA A 320 5.21 5.06 -51.33
CA ALA A 320 5.26 6.49 -51.03
C ALA A 320 4.19 7.32 -51.80
N LYS A 321 3.86 6.90 -53.00
CA LYS A 321 2.87 7.59 -53.85
C LYS A 321 1.44 7.30 -53.41
N GLU A 322 1.12 6.07 -53.01
CA GLU A 322 -0.18 5.70 -52.41
C GLU A 322 -0.34 6.23 -51.01
N ALA A 323 0.74 6.23 -50.21
CA ALA A 323 0.78 6.80 -48.87
C ALA A 323 0.49 8.32 -48.86
N SER A 324 0.95 9.07 -49.89
CA SER A 324 0.66 10.51 -50.08
C SER A 324 -0.77 10.80 -50.49
N ALA A 325 -1.42 9.88 -51.23
CA ALA A 325 -2.79 10.05 -51.71
C ALA A 325 -3.86 9.72 -50.65
N SER A 326 -3.49 8.97 -49.58
CA SER A 326 -4.42 8.44 -48.56
C SER A 326 -4.11 8.95 -47.15
N GLN A 327 -3.46 10.10 -47.03
CA GLN A 327 -3.16 10.66 -45.69
C GLN A 327 -4.42 11.32 -45.10
N PRO A 328 -5.09 10.69 -44.09
CA PRO A 328 -5.99 11.45 -43.24
C PRO A 328 -5.16 12.42 -42.41
N PRO A 329 -5.64 13.62 -42.09
CA PRO A 329 -4.88 14.65 -41.38
C PRO A 329 -4.44 14.24 -39.97
N GLN A 330 -5.00 13.19 -39.37
CA GLN A 330 -4.60 12.56 -38.09
C GLN A 330 -5.18 11.15 -38.09
N GLY A 331 -4.34 10.10 -38.28
CA GLY A 331 -4.81 8.72 -38.20
C GLY A 331 -3.70 7.69 -38.38
N HIS A 332 -3.89 6.53 -37.78
CA HIS A 332 -3.04 5.36 -38.02
C HIS A 332 -3.46 4.68 -39.33
N ARG A 333 -2.51 4.00 -39.99
CA ARG A 333 -2.75 3.20 -41.19
C ARG A 333 -2.19 1.79 -41.01
N VAL A 334 -2.83 0.84 -41.63
CA VAL A 334 -2.34 -0.54 -41.74
C VAL A 334 -2.29 -0.93 -43.22
N TRP A 335 -1.44 -1.87 -43.54
CA TRP A 335 -1.29 -2.36 -44.89
C TRP A 335 -1.97 -3.72 -45.03
N ALA A 336 -3.01 -3.79 -45.84
CA ALA A 336 -3.65 -5.06 -46.18
C ALA A 336 -3.16 -5.58 -47.52
N LEU A 337 -3.07 -6.89 -47.67
CA LEU A 337 -2.68 -7.55 -48.92
C LEU A 337 -3.94 -7.80 -49.73
N ARG A 338 -4.17 -7.01 -50.80
CA ARG A 338 -5.28 -7.18 -51.76
C ARG A 338 -4.70 -7.47 -53.16
N ASP A 339 -5.11 -8.55 -53.76
CA ASP A 339 -4.63 -8.99 -55.10
C ASP A 339 -3.11 -9.04 -55.21
N GLY A 340 -2.44 -9.47 -54.15
CA GLY A 340 -0.97 -9.56 -54.10
C GLY A 340 -0.22 -8.24 -53.96
N ARG A 341 -0.94 -7.11 -53.71
CA ARG A 341 -0.35 -5.79 -53.50
C ARG A 341 -0.68 -5.22 -52.14
N PRO A 342 0.28 -4.52 -51.49
CA PRO A 342 0.00 -3.83 -50.26
C PRO A 342 -0.85 -2.58 -50.53
N VAL A 343 -2.00 -2.50 -49.88
CA VAL A 343 -2.93 -1.36 -49.91
C VAL A 343 -2.99 -0.72 -48.55
N ALA A 344 -2.77 0.59 -48.49
CA ALA A 344 -2.86 1.34 -47.21
C ALA A 344 -4.33 1.56 -46.85
N ILE A 345 -4.71 1.18 -45.65
CA ILE A 345 -6.05 1.33 -45.11
C ILE A 345 -5.98 2.21 -43.85
N PRO A 346 -6.72 3.34 -43.81
CA PRO A 346 -6.80 4.13 -42.59
C PRO A 346 -7.60 3.38 -41.53
N VAL A 347 -7.14 3.45 -40.26
CA VAL A 347 -7.78 2.81 -39.13
C VAL A 347 -7.87 3.76 -37.96
N GLU A 348 -8.99 3.69 -37.23
CA GLU A 348 -9.16 4.32 -35.93
C GLU A 348 -8.91 3.27 -34.86
N LEU A 349 -7.98 3.57 -33.97
CA LEU A 349 -7.55 2.65 -32.93
C LEU A 349 -8.29 2.92 -31.62
N GLY A 350 -8.64 1.85 -30.93
CA GLY A 350 -9.19 1.87 -29.60
C GLY A 350 -8.15 1.58 -28.53
N ILE A 351 -8.51 0.70 -27.59
CA ILE A 351 -7.61 0.26 -26.53
C ILE A 351 -6.58 -0.75 -27.06
N ASP A 352 -5.40 -0.77 -26.43
CA ASP A 352 -4.35 -1.73 -26.73
C ASP A 352 -3.91 -2.48 -25.45
N ASP A 353 -3.41 -3.69 -25.63
CA ASP A 353 -2.84 -4.52 -24.55
C ASP A 353 -1.30 -4.68 -24.66
N GLY A 354 -0.67 -3.90 -25.56
CA GLY A 354 0.76 -3.99 -25.90
C GLY A 354 1.09 -5.06 -26.94
N THR A 355 0.20 -6.01 -27.23
CA THR A 355 0.36 -7.05 -28.28
C THR A 355 -0.66 -6.87 -29.39
N ARG A 356 -1.88 -6.53 -29.05
CA ARG A 356 -3.02 -6.28 -29.94
C ARG A 356 -3.64 -4.92 -29.66
N VAL A 357 -4.31 -4.40 -30.66
CA VAL A 357 -5.05 -3.13 -30.61
C VAL A 357 -6.45 -3.32 -31.17
N GLU A 358 -7.42 -2.72 -30.54
CA GLU A 358 -8.81 -2.64 -30.99
C GLU A 358 -8.93 -1.73 -32.20
N ILE A 359 -9.78 -2.11 -33.16
CA ILE A 359 -10.18 -1.27 -34.29
C ILE A 359 -11.56 -0.71 -33.97
N LEU A 360 -11.68 0.62 -33.86
CA LEU A 360 -12.95 1.33 -33.67
C LEU A 360 -13.63 1.65 -34.99
N GLY A 361 -12.84 1.95 -36.03
CA GLY A 361 -13.33 2.36 -37.36
C GLY A 361 -12.26 2.16 -38.41
N GLY A 362 -12.70 2.17 -39.69
CA GLY A 362 -11.84 1.96 -40.85
C GLY A 362 -12.32 0.83 -41.73
N SER A 363 -11.56 0.57 -42.80
CA SER A 363 -11.96 -0.41 -43.83
C SER A 363 -11.36 -1.82 -43.67
N PRO A 364 -10.54 -2.19 -42.71
CA PRO A 364 -10.20 -3.59 -42.55
C PRO A 364 -11.41 -4.33 -41.95
N ALA A 365 -12.03 -5.20 -42.72
CA ALA A 365 -13.09 -6.09 -42.25
C ALA A 365 -12.53 -7.30 -41.51
N LEU A 366 -13.36 -7.95 -40.69
CA LEU A 366 -13.00 -9.25 -40.12
C LEU A 366 -12.61 -10.25 -41.22
N GLY A 367 -11.42 -10.83 -41.11
CA GLY A 367 -10.85 -11.74 -42.09
C GLY A 367 -9.87 -11.10 -43.11
N ASP A 368 -9.78 -9.76 -43.17
CA ASP A 368 -8.81 -9.10 -44.04
C ASP A 368 -7.39 -9.47 -43.62
N ALA A 369 -6.53 -9.82 -44.62
CA ALA A 369 -5.14 -10.19 -44.40
C ALA A 369 -4.29 -8.92 -44.28
N VAL A 370 -3.92 -8.56 -43.04
CA VAL A 370 -3.07 -7.39 -42.74
C VAL A 370 -1.60 -7.81 -42.68
N ILE A 371 -0.73 -7.03 -43.29
CA ILE A 371 0.70 -7.30 -43.40
C ILE A 371 1.39 -6.93 -42.07
N VAL A 372 2.16 -7.84 -41.54
CA VAL A 372 2.93 -7.64 -40.27
C VAL A 372 4.44 -7.65 -40.50
N ASP A 373 4.93 -8.31 -41.57
CA ASP A 373 6.35 -8.35 -41.92
C ASP A 373 6.56 -8.63 -43.42
N GLU A 374 7.75 -8.36 -43.94
CA GLU A 374 8.17 -8.63 -45.34
C GLU A 374 9.25 -9.72 -45.35
N THR A 375 9.01 -10.76 -46.15
CA THR A 375 9.99 -11.81 -46.39
C THR A 375 10.88 -11.42 -47.58
N GLY A 376 12.05 -10.81 -47.33
CA GLY A 376 13.04 -10.47 -48.37
C GLY A 376 14.18 -11.47 -48.40
N PRO A 377 14.89 -11.63 -49.51
CA PRO A 377 16.10 -12.44 -49.57
C PRO A 377 17.23 -11.76 -48.79
N GLY A 378 17.33 -12.04 -47.52
CA GLY A 378 18.35 -11.48 -46.62
C GLY A 378 18.03 -11.52 -45.12
N LYS A 379 16.78 -11.71 -44.73
CA LYS A 379 16.40 -11.96 -43.33
C LYS A 379 16.13 -13.45 -43.11
N THR A 380 17.19 -14.23 -42.90
CA THR A 380 17.08 -15.56 -42.28
C THR A 380 16.37 -15.37 -40.90
N ARG A 381 15.33 -16.19 -40.66
CA ARG A 381 14.70 -16.37 -39.35
C ARG A 381 15.78 -16.45 -38.27
N GLY A 382 15.97 -15.37 -37.53
CA GLY A 382 16.70 -15.39 -36.28
C GLY A 382 15.81 -16.07 -35.26
N GLY A 383 16.09 -17.32 -34.95
CA GLY A 383 15.31 -18.01 -33.94
C GLY A 383 15.63 -19.48 -33.82
N GLU A 384 16.88 -19.84 -33.66
CA GLU A 384 17.29 -21.01 -32.89
C GLU A 384 18.71 -20.69 -32.35
N GLN A 385 18.71 -20.01 -31.21
CA GLN A 385 19.91 -20.00 -30.37
C GLN A 385 20.08 -21.41 -29.80
N GLN A 386 20.80 -22.25 -30.57
CA GLN A 386 21.45 -23.42 -30.00
C GLN A 386 22.34 -22.95 -28.85
N ALA A 387 22.02 -23.41 -27.68
CA ALA A 387 22.87 -23.36 -26.51
C ALA A 387 24.25 -23.90 -26.82
N ARG A 388 25.24 -23.04 -27.06
CA ARG A 388 26.65 -23.39 -26.98
C ARG A 388 27.06 -23.33 -25.52
N SER A 389 27.22 -24.50 -24.93
CA SER A 389 27.90 -24.68 -23.66
C SER A 389 29.32 -24.12 -23.71
N PRO A 390 29.77 -23.32 -22.74
CA PRO A 390 31.15 -23.01 -22.52
C PRO A 390 31.72 -24.02 -21.51
N PHE A 391 32.20 -25.15 -22.00
CA PHE A 391 33.23 -25.85 -21.24
C PHE A 391 34.54 -25.66 -22.02
N ARG A 392 35.51 -24.98 -21.43
CA ARG A 392 36.92 -25.34 -21.33
C ARG A 392 37.71 -24.24 -20.60
N PHE A 393 38.33 -24.76 -19.54
CA PHE A 393 39.46 -24.34 -18.70
C PHE A 393 39.17 -23.21 -17.69
#